data_ec232b9da1c9ad68faf0714c94823364
#
_entry.id   ec232b9da1c9ad68faf0714c94823364
#
_cell.length_a   1.000
_cell.length_b   1.000
_cell.length_c   1.000
_cell.angle_alpha   90.00
_cell.angle_beta   90.00
_cell.angle_gamma   90.00
#
_symmetry.space_group_name_H-M   'P 1'
#
loop_
_entity.id
_entity.type
_entity.pdbx_description
1 polymer ?
#
loop_
_entity_poly.entity_id
_entity_poly.type
_entity_poly.pdbx_seq_one_letter_code
_entity_poly.pdbx_strand_id
1 'polypeptide(L)'
;SNKNLILAVKKIRDIIESKKKTFLPSDVEIEISNDQSSETINLVNDLTNNIIFGVILVITVLMFFLGLRNALFVGFAIPMSMFMSFMILNFFGYTINRMTLFGLIMGLGMLVDNGIVVVENAFRLMQKEGLSRIDAAKKGVGEIAFPIIISTITTIAAFVPLGFWPGVIGKFMI
;
A
#
# COMPACT_ATOMS: atom_id res chain seq x y z
N SER A 1 -22.86 2.92 7.35
CA SER A 1 -23.16 1.48 7.40
C SER A 1 -22.05 0.72 6.70
N ASN A 2 -21.03 0.33 7.48
CA ASN A 2 -19.83 -0.40 6.99
C ASN A 2 -20.21 -1.87 6.74
N LYS A 3 -20.93 -2.14 5.66
CA LYS A 3 -21.22 -3.53 5.26
C LYS A 3 -20.07 -3.99 4.39
N ASN A 4 -19.31 -4.96 4.86
CA ASN A 4 -18.25 -5.60 4.10
C ASN A 4 -18.87 -6.23 2.84
N LEU A 5 -18.55 -5.67 1.67
CA LEU A 5 -19.09 -6.07 0.37
C LEU A 5 -18.86 -7.56 0.10
N ILE A 6 -17.68 -8.07 0.42
CA ILE A 6 -17.30 -9.48 0.19
C ILE A 6 -18.20 -10.42 1.02
N LEU A 7 -18.44 -10.08 2.29
CA LEU A 7 -19.33 -10.88 3.16
C LEU A 7 -20.79 -10.79 2.71
N ALA A 8 -21.23 -9.63 2.24
CA ALA A 8 -22.59 -9.45 1.75
C ALA A 8 -22.84 -10.28 0.48
N VAL A 9 -21.92 -10.22 -0.49
CA VAL A 9 -22.04 -11.00 -1.73
C VAL A 9 -21.96 -12.50 -1.44
N LYS A 10 -21.09 -12.94 -0.55
CA LYS A 10 -21.02 -14.34 -0.14
C LYS A 10 -22.36 -14.83 0.43
N LYS A 11 -22.97 -14.06 1.34
CA LYS A 11 -24.30 -14.39 1.90
C LYS A 11 -25.38 -14.42 0.82
N ILE A 12 -25.33 -13.51 -0.16
CA ILE A 12 -26.29 -13.49 -1.27
C ILE A 12 -26.13 -14.77 -2.13
N ARG A 13 -24.90 -15.17 -2.46
CA ARG A 13 -24.62 -16.41 -3.18
C ARG A 13 -25.14 -17.64 -2.44
N ASP A 14 -24.85 -17.74 -1.14
CA ASP A 14 -25.34 -18.85 -0.29
C ASP A 14 -26.87 -18.91 -0.26
N ILE A 15 -27.57 -17.76 -0.21
CA ILE A 15 -29.02 -17.68 -0.26
C ILE A 15 -29.53 -18.11 -1.64
N ILE A 16 -28.91 -17.63 -2.73
CA ILE A 16 -29.30 -18.00 -4.09
C ILE A 16 -29.14 -19.50 -4.30
N GLU A 17 -28.03 -20.10 -3.92
CA GLU A 17 -27.80 -21.54 -4.04
C GLU A 17 -28.80 -22.37 -3.23
N SER A 18 -29.08 -21.95 -2.01
CA SER A 18 -30.05 -22.64 -1.14
C SER A 18 -31.47 -22.57 -1.68
N LYS A 19 -31.84 -21.43 -2.28
CA LYS A 19 -33.20 -21.19 -2.82
C LYS A 19 -33.38 -21.72 -4.22
N LYS A 20 -32.33 -21.77 -5.05
CA LYS A 20 -32.35 -22.32 -6.40
C LYS A 20 -32.88 -23.74 -6.39
N LYS A 21 -32.43 -24.58 -5.46
CA LYS A 21 -32.84 -26.00 -5.36
C LYS A 21 -34.28 -26.17 -4.87
N THR A 22 -34.86 -25.17 -4.20
CA THR A 22 -36.17 -25.31 -3.53
C THR A 22 -37.32 -24.61 -4.25
N PHE A 23 -37.04 -23.51 -4.98
CA PHE A 23 -38.07 -22.63 -5.53
C PHE A 23 -38.02 -22.42 -7.05
N LEU A 24 -36.93 -22.82 -7.72
CA LEU A 24 -36.77 -22.57 -9.17
C LEU A 24 -36.80 -23.88 -9.96
N PRO A 25 -37.43 -23.85 -11.13
CA PRO A 25 -37.36 -24.95 -12.09
C PRO A 25 -35.92 -25.22 -12.53
N SER A 26 -35.62 -26.47 -12.90
CA SER A 26 -34.25 -26.89 -13.26
C SER A 26 -33.66 -26.21 -14.50
N ASP A 27 -34.51 -25.61 -15.33
CA ASP A 27 -34.21 -24.92 -16.58
C ASP A 27 -33.93 -23.41 -16.41
N VAL A 28 -33.99 -22.88 -15.16
CA VAL A 28 -33.69 -21.49 -14.88
C VAL A 28 -32.24 -21.36 -14.46
N GLU A 29 -31.47 -20.61 -15.24
CA GLU A 29 -30.09 -20.22 -14.93
C GLU A 29 -30.06 -18.81 -14.31
N ILE A 30 -29.42 -18.69 -13.13
CA ILE A 30 -29.26 -17.40 -12.46
C ILE A 30 -27.86 -16.91 -12.77
N GLU A 31 -27.72 -15.80 -13.50
CA GLU A 31 -26.48 -15.13 -13.75
C GLU A 31 -26.36 -13.93 -12.80
N ILE A 32 -25.25 -13.88 -12.05
CA ILE A 32 -24.91 -12.73 -11.21
C ILE A 32 -24.04 -11.79 -12.04
N SER A 33 -24.64 -10.73 -12.57
CA SER A 33 -23.94 -9.67 -13.29
C SER A 33 -23.42 -8.59 -12.33
N ASN A 34 -22.27 -8.00 -12.69
CA ASN A 34 -21.66 -6.88 -11.96
C ASN A 34 -21.26 -7.20 -10.51
N ASP A 35 -20.67 -8.35 -10.27
CA ASP A 35 -20.13 -8.74 -8.97
C ASP A 35 -18.81 -8.00 -8.67
N GLN A 36 -18.91 -6.89 -7.97
CA GLN A 36 -17.74 -6.08 -7.55
C GLN A 36 -16.88 -6.76 -6.46
N SER A 37 -17.35 -7.85 -5.84
CA SER A 37 -16.56 -8.54 -4.81
C SER A 37 -15.37 -9.28 -5.42
N SER A 38 -15.55 -9.91 -6.57
CA SER A 38 -14.47 -10.60 -7.29
C SER A 38 -13.40 -9.61 -7.76
N GLU A 39 -13.82 -8.45 -8.25
CA GLU A 39 -12.89 -7.38 -8.63
C GLU A 39 -12.10 -6.86 -7.42
N THR A 40 -12.75 -6.67 -6.27
CA THR A 40 -12.08 -6.22 -5.04
C THR A 40 -11.05 -7.25 -4.56
N ILE A 41 -11.38 -8.54 -4.61
CA ILE A 41 -10.44 -9.62 -4.26
C ILE A 41 -9.24 -9.62 -5.22
N ASN A 42 -9.47 -9.51 -6.52
CA ASN A 42 -8.41 -9.46 -7.51
C ASN A 42 -7.48 -8.25 -7.27
N LEU A 43 -8.05 -7.07 -6.99
CA LEU A 43 -7.26 -5.88 -6.68
C LEU A 43 -6.38 -6.05 -5.42
N VAL A 44 -6.91 -6.71 -4.37
CA VAL A 44 -6.11 -7.00 -3.16
C VAL A 44 -4.99 -7.99 -3.48
N ASN A 45 -5.26 -9.01 -4.29
CA ASN A 45 -4.25 -9.97 -4.73
C ASN A 45 -3.19 -9.29 -5.61
N ASP A 46 -3.59 -8.45 -6.55
CA ASP A 46 -2.69 -7.67 -7.40
C ASP A 46 -1.81 -6.73 -6.57
N LEU A 47 -2.41 -6.03 -5.59
CA LEU A 47 -1.66 -5.21 -4.64
C LEU A 47 -0.61 -6.04 -3.89
N THR A 48 -1.02 -7.18 -3.35
CA THR A 48 -0.11 -8.07 -2.61
C THR A 48 1.03 -8.55 -3.49
N ASN A 49 0.74 -8.99 -4.71
CA ASN A 49 1.74 -9.41 -5.68
C ASN A 49 2.70 -8.26 -6.04
N ASN A 50 2.17 -7.08 -6.31
CA ASN A 50 2.97 -5.90 -6.64
C ASN A 50 3.88 -5.48 -5.47
N ILE A 51 3.42 -5.57 -4.22
CA ILE A 51 4.25 -5.34 -3.04
C ILE A 51 5.38 -6.36 -2.99
N ILE A 52 5.09 -7.65 -3.15
CA ILE A 52 6.09 -8.72 -3.11
C ILE A 52 7.13 -8.51 -4.22
N PHE A 53 6.70 -8.29 -5.46
CA PHE A 53 7.61 -8.01 -6.57
C PHE A 53 8.43 -6.75 -6.35
N GLY A 54 7.82 -5.66 -5.87
CA GLY A 54 8.50 -4.42 -5.54
C GLY A 54 9.56 -4.61 -4.46
N VAL A 55 9.24 -5.34 -3.39
CA VAL A 55 10.20 -5.66 -2.32
C VAL A 55 11.37 -6.49 -2.84
N ILE A 56 11.10 -7.53 -3.65
CA ILE A 56 12.14 -8.36 -4.25
C ILE A 56 13.05 -7.52 -5.14
N LEU A 57 12.47 -6.68 -6.00
CA LEU A 57 13.21 -5.81 -6.90
C LEU A 57 14.11 -4.84 -6.12
N VAL A 58 13.55 -4.16 -5.12
CA VAL A 58 14.29 -3.21 -4.27
C VAL A 58 15.42 -3.92 -3.53
N ILE A 59 15.15 -5.08 -2.90
CA ILE A 59 16.20 -5.84 -2.22
C ILE A 59 17.29 -6.23 -3.20
N THR A 60 16.94 -6.68 -4.41
CA THR A 60 17.91 -7.08 -5.43
C THR A 60 18.81 -5.92 -5.84
N VAL A 61 18.22 -4.77 -6.14
CA VAL A 61 18.99 -3.57 -6.51
C VAL A 61 19.88 -3.10 -5.36
N LEU A 62 19.33 -2.97 -4.16
CA LEU A 62 20.07 -2.50 -3.00
C LEU A 62 21.16 -3.48 -2.57
N MET A 63 20.98 -4.77 -2.80
CA MET A 63 21.99 -5.78 -2.51
C MET A 63 23.29 -5.52 -3.29
N PHE A 64 23.19 -5.05 -4.53
CA PHE A 64 24.37 -4.69 -5.34
C PHE A 64 25.12 -3.49 -4.78
N PHE A 65 24.44 -2.48 -4.25
CA PHE A 65 25.06 -1.21 -3.83
C PHE A 65 25.41 -1.19 -2.34
N LEU A 66 24.52 -1.71 -1.48
CA LEU A 66 24.59 -1.58 -0.02
C LEU A 66 24.84 -2.92 0.70
N GLY A 67 24.87 -4.02 -0.07
CA GLY A 67 24.99 -5.36 0.46
C GLY A 67 23.69 -5.93 1.04
N LEU A 68 23.62 -7.26 1.13
CA LEU A 68 22.43 -8.03 1.49
C LEU A 68 21.79 -7.58 2.81
N ARG A 69 22.59 -7.29 3.82
CA ARG A 69 22.09 -6.94 5.16
C ARG A 69 21.29 -5.64 5.16
N ASN A 70 21.81 -4.60 4.53
CA ASN A 70 21.15 -3.29 4.45
C ASN A 70 19.93 -3.34 3.53
N ALA A 71 20.02 -4.10 2.43
CA ALA A 71 18.90 -4.34 1.53
C ALA A 71 17.71 -5.01 2.23
N LEU A 72 17.97 -5.99 3.11
CA LEU A 72 16.92 -6.66 3.89
C LEU A 72 16.21 -5.71 4.87
N PHE A 73 16.93 -4.78 5.49
CA PHE A 73 16.30 -3.79 6.37
C PHE A 73 15.32 -2.89 5.62
N VAL A 74 15.71 -2.39 4.46
CA VAL A 74 14.81 -1.58 3.61
C VAL A 74 13.64 -2.44 3.12
N GLY A 75 13.92 -3.65 2.65
CA GLY A 75 12.90 -4.59 2.20
C GLY A 75 11.85 -4.94 3.26
N PHE A 76 12.25 -4.97 4.54
CA PHE A 76 11.32 -5.18 5.65
C PHE A 76 10.54 -3.92 6.01
N ALA A 77 11.13 -2.74 5.85
CA ALA A 77 10.46 -1.47 6.14
C ALA A 77 9.22 -1.24 5.23
N ILE A 78 9.28 -1.74 3.98
CA ILE A 78 8.18 -1.58 3.01
C ILE A 78 6.88 -2.23 3.51
N PRO A 79 6.80 -3.55 3.78
CA PRO A 79 5.57 -4.14 4.28
C PRO A 79 5.13 -3.55 5.63
N MET A 80 6.07 -3.20 6.52
CA MET A 80 5.74 -2.59 7.81
C MET A 80 5.04 -1.24 7.65
N SER A 81 5.49 -0.41 6.73
CA SER A 81 4.85 0.88 6.46
C SER A 81 3.47 0.72 5.80
N MET A 82 3.30 -0.29 4.94
CA MET A 82 1.99 -0.62 4.38
C MET A 82 1.01 -1.08 5.45
N PHE A 83 1.43 -1.94 6.38
CA PHE A 83 0.60 -2.32 7.52
C PHE A 83 0.22 -1.11 8.37
N MET A 84 1.14 -0.20 8.62
CA MET A 84 0.85 1.04 9.36
C MET A 84 -0.18 1.89 8.61
N SER A 85 -0.06 2.02 7.29
CA SER A 85 -1.01 2.75 6.46
C SER A 85 -2.41 2.12 6.52
N PHE A 86 -2.52 0.79 6.43
CA PHE A 86 -3.79 0.08 6.59
C PHE A 86 -4.39 0.27 8.00
N MET A 87 -3.56 0.25 9.04
CA MET A 87 -4.04 0.51 10.42
C MET A 87 -4.61 1.92 10.56
N ILE A 88 -3.94 2.92 9.99
CA ILE A 88 -4.38 4.31 10.00
C ILE A 88 -5.70 4.46 9.23
N LEU A 89 -5.80 3.91 8.02
CA LEU A 89 -7.02 3.94 7.22
C LEU A 89 -8.20 3.29 7.96
N ASN A 90 -7.96 2.14 8.58
CA ASN A 90 -8.98 1.45 9.38
C ASN A 90 -9.41 2.27 10.60
N PHE A 91 -8.47 2.96 11.27
CA PHE A 91 -8.77 3.82 12.41
C PHE A 91 -9.66 5.00 12.03
N PHE A 92 -9.46 5.58 10.85
CA PHE A 92 -10.31 6.65 10.32
C PHE A 92 -11.60 6.14 9.66
N GLY A 93 -11.83 4.83 9.64
CA GLY A 93 -13.04 4.23 9.08
C GLY A 93 -13.11 4.19 7.55
N TYR A 94 -11.97 4.41 6.88
CA TYR A 94 -11.91 4.28 5.42
C TYR A 94 -12.01 2.81 5.01
N THR A 95 -12.82 2.57 3.98
CA THR A 95 -12.94 1.23 3.38
C THR A 95 -11.92 1.05 2.28
N ILE A 96 -11.40 -0.18 2.15
CA ILE A 96 -10.54 -0.54 1.04
C ILE A 96 -11.40 -0.56 -0.23
N ASN A 97 -11.05 0.30 -1.17
CA ASN A 97 -11.64 0.40 -2.50
C ASN A 97 -10.54 0.57 -3.55
N ARG A 98 -10.90 0.58 -4.84
CA ARG A 98 -9.94 0.73 -5.95
C ARG A 98 -9.06 1.98 -5.81
N MET A 99 -9.65 3.11 -5.41
CA MET A 99 -8.92 4.37 -5.31
C MET A 99 -7.96 4.38 -4.13
N THR A 100 -8.40 3.87 -2.97
CA THR A 100 -7.53 3.71 -1.79
C THR A 100 -6.34 2.79 -2.10
N LEU A 101 -6.58 1.67 -2.80
CA LEU A 101 -5.52 0.75 -3.20
C LEU A 101 -4.55 1.39 -4.21
N PHE A 102 -5.08 2.12 -5.19
CA PHE A 102 -4.26 2.86 -6.15
C PHE A 102 -3.38 3.91 -5.46
N GLY A 103 -3.96 4.70 -4.55
CA GLY A 103 -3.21 5.67 -3.74
C GLY A 103 -2.11 5.02 -2.90
N LEU A 104 -2.39 3.87 -2.30
CA LEU A 104 -1.40 3.11 -1.53
C LEU A 104 -0.25 2.60 -2.41
N ILE A 105 -0.54 2.10 -3.61
CA ILE A 105 0.50 1.65 -4.56
C ILE A 105 1.39 2.82 -4.98
N MET A 106 0.80 3.98 -5.29
CA MET A 106 1.57 5.18 -5.62
C MET A 106 2.41 5.67 -4.44
N GLY A 107 1.80 5.70 -3.24
CA GLY A 107 2.49 6.08 -2.01
C GLY A 107 3.66 5.15 -1.66
N LEU A 108 3.55 3.86 -1.99
CA LEU A 108 4.61 2.88 -1.77
C LEU A 108 5.91 3.28 -2.47
N GLY A 109 5.85 3.72 -3.74
CA GLY A 109 7.03 4.16 -4.48
C GLY A 109 7.76 5.32 -3.80
N MET A 110 7.01 6.34 -3.37
CA MET A 110 7.58 7.50 -2.68
C MET A 110 8.18 7.14 -1.30
N LEU A 111 7.58 6.19 -0.61
CA LEU A 111 8.02 5.77 0.72
C LEU A 111 9.32 4.96 0.65
N VAL A 112 9.47 4.14 -0.39
CA VAL A 112 10.69 3.36 -0.64
C VAL A 112 11.89 4.28 -0.84
N ASP A 113 11.75 5.36 -1.61
CA ASP A 113 12.82 6.31 -1.86
C ASP A 113 13.34 6.95 -0.57
N ASN A 114 12.46 7.37 0.32
CA ASN A 114 12.84 7.95 1.60
C ASN A 114 13.60 6.94 2.48
N GLY A 115 13.17 5.68 2.50
CA GLY A 115 13.83 4.60 3.25
C GLY A 115 15.24 4.30 2.72
N ILE A 116 15.41 4.31 1.39
CA ILE A 116 16.70 4.07 0.73
C ILE A 116 17.69 5.17 1.14
N VAL A 117 17.30 6.43 1.02
CA VAL A 117 18.17 7.58 1.35
C VAL A 117 18.60 7.54 2.81
N VAL A 118 17.73 7.17 3.74
CA VAL A 118 18.07 7.03 5.17
C VAL A 118 19.14 5.96 5.39
N VAL A 119 18.92 4.78 4.82
CA VAL A 119 19.86 3.64 4.99
C VAL A 119 21.18 3.91 4.31
N GLU A 120 21.16 4.51 3.11
CA GLU A 120 22.35 4.87 2.36
C GLU A 120 23.20 5.90 3.15
N ASN A 121 22.58 6.95 3.70
CA ASN A 121 23.29 7.95 4.47
C ASN A 121 23.91 7.37 5.74
N ALA A 122 23.17 6.55 6.48
CA ALA A 122 23.73 5.85 7.65
C ALA A 122 24.90 4.94 7.28
N PHE A 123 24.78 4.20 6.15
CA PHE A 123 25.85 3.34 5.65
C PHE A 123 27.09 4.15 5.24
N ARG A 124 26.90 5.27 4.56
CA ARG A 124 27.98 6.20 4.20
C ARG A 124 28.75 6.70 5.42
N LEU A 125 28.03 7.07 6.49
CA LEU A 125 28.67 7.54 7.73
C LEU A 125 29.45 6.43 8.43
N MET A 126 28.96 5.19 8.40
CA MET A 126 29.71 4.04 8.93
C MET A 126 31.00 3.81 8.16
N GLN A 127 30.97 3.92 6.83
CA GLN A 127 32.14 3.66 5.99
C GLN A 127 33.17 4.82 6.02
N LYS A 128 32.70 6.07 5.95
CA LYS A 128 33.59 7.23 5.83
C LYS A 128 34.09 7.75 7.17
N GLU A 129 33.24 7.74 8.19
CA GLU A 129 33.57 8.30 9.50
C GLU A 129 33.86 7.23 10.56
N GLY A 130 33.71 5.94 10.21
CA GLY A 130 33.97 4.84 11.15
C GLY A 130 33.00 4.78 12.33
N LEU A 131 31.84 5.42 12.23
CA LEU A 131 30.85 5.50 13.31
C LEU A 131 30.26 4.12 13.63
N SER A 132 29.87 3.94 14.89
CA SER A 132 29.09 2.78 15.29
C SER A 132 27.73 2.78 14.55
N ARG A 133 27.09 1.63 14.43
CA ARG A 133 25.78 1.50 13.75
C ARG A 133 24.71 2.42 14.33
N ILE A 134 24.71 2.55 15.66
CA ILE A 134 23.73 3.37 16.39
C ILE A 134 24.01 4.85 16.14
N ASP A 135 25.27 5.27 16.22
CA ASP A 135 25.65 6.67 16.02
C ASP A 135 25.48 7.09 14.57
N ALA A 136 25.83 6.22 13.62
CA ALA A 136 25.61 6.43 12.20
C ALA A 136 24.11 6.56 11.86
N ALA A 137 23.26 5.73 12.47
CA ALA A 137 21.82 5.83 12.27
C ALA A 137 21.26 7.14 12.84
N LYS A 138 21.65 7.51 14.08
CA LYS A 138 21.19 8.75 14.72
C LYS A 138 21.64 9.99 13.93
N LYS A 139 22.93 10.05 13.59
CA LYS A 139 23.50 11.17 12.85
C LYS A 139 22.94 11.21 11.43
N GLY A 140 22.87 10.06 10.75
CA GLY A 140 22.40 9.93 9.40
C GLY A 140 20.93 10.35 9.22
N VAL A 141 20.06 9.95 10.15
CA VAL A 141 18.67 10.42 10.16
C VAL A 141 18.61 11.93 10.44
N GLY A 142 19.38 12.43 11.40
CA GLY A 142 19.41 13.85 11.73
C GLY A 142 19.80 14.75 10.56
N GLU A 143 20.78 14.32 9.74
CA GLU A 143 21.23 15.08 8.57
C GLU A 143 20.18 15.19 7.45
N ILE A 144 19.38 14.14 7.26
CA ILE A 144 18.45 14.06 6.12
C ILE A 144 16.98 14.19 6.50
N ALA A 145 16.64 14.21 7.79
CA ALA A 145 15.24 14.30 8.23
C ALA A 145 14.56 15.56 7.69
N PHE A 146 15.21 16.71 7.75
CA PHE A 146 14.65 17.96 7.27
C PHE A 146 14.42 17.98 5.74
N PRO A 147 15.38 17.61 4.88
CA PRO A 147 15.15 17.42 3.45
C PRO A 147 14.00 16.46 3.14
N ILE A 148 13.92 15.31 3.82
CA ILE A 148 12.86 14.32 3.60
C ILE A 148 11.49 14.88 3.98
N ILE A 149 11.37 15.58 5.11
CA ILE A 149 10.12 16.21 5.55
C ILE A 149 9.66 17.23 4.50
N ILE A 150 10.55 18.10 4.04
CA ILE A 150 10.22 19.11 3.03
C ILE A 150 9.78 18.44 1.71
N SER A 151 10.54 17.45 1.23
CA SER A 151 10.20 16.71 0.03
C SER A 151 8.81 16.06 0.15
N THR A 152 8.53 15.41 1.28
CA THR A 152 7.23 14.77 1.53
C THR A 152 6.10 15.79 1.56
N ILE A 153 6.27 16.93 2.26
CA ILE A 153 5.29 18.01 2.30
C ILE A 153 5.04 18.57 0.90
N THR A 154 6.10 18.79 0.12
CA THR A 154 5.99 19.30 -1.27
C THR A 154 5.22 18.32 -2.15
N THR A 155 5.49 17.03 -2.02
CA THR A 155 4.76 15.98 -2.74
C THR A 155 3.28 15.97 -2.34
N ILE A 156 2.97 15.98 -1.05
CA ILE A 156 1.58 16.06 -0.57
C ILE A 156 0.90 17.32 -1.08
N ALA A 157 1.57 18.48 -1.01
CA ALA A 157 1.03 19.75 -1.50
C ALA A 157 0.68 19.70 -3.00
N ALA A 158 1.43 18.95 -3.81
CA ALA A 158 1.12 18.77 -5.23
C ALA A 158 -0.19 17.96 -5.45
N PHE A 159 -0.55 17.07 -4.52
CA PHE A 159 -1.80 16.30 -4.58
C PHE A 159 -3.01 17.03 -3.96
N VAL A 160 -2.81 18.02 -3.09
CA VAL A 160 -3.89 18.77 -2.44
C VAL A 160 -4.90 19.37 -3.44
N PRO A 161 -4.49 20.00 -4.58
CA PRO A 161 -5.42 20.52 -5.55
C PRO A 161 -6.38 19.49 -6.13
N LEU A 162 -5.96 18.21 -6.22
CA LEU A 162 -6.80 17.13 -6.72
C LEU A 162 -7.99 16.84 -5.79
N GLY A 163 -7.83 17.03 -4.48
CA GLY A 163 -8.90 16.91 -3.49
C GLY A 163 -9.98 17.99 -3.62
N PHE A 164 -9.66 19.15 -4.22
CA PHE A 164 -10.62 20.24 -4.47
C PHE A 164 -11.24 20.17 -5.86
N TRP A 165 -10.93 19.17 -6.67
CA TRP A 165 -11.45 19.04 -8.03
C TRP A 165 -12.96 18.80 -8.00
N PRO A 166 -13.78 19.62 -8.70
CA PRO A 166 -15.22 19.45 -8.72
C PRO A 166 -15.64 18.21 -9.51
N GLY A 167 -16.73 17.57 -9.07
CA GLY A 167 -17.35 16.46 -9.79
C GLY A 167 -16.96 15.07 -9.26
N VAL A 168 -17.13 14.08 -10.12
CA VAL A 168 -16.92 12.66 -9.77
C VAL A 168 -15.45 12.40 -9.40
N ILE A 169 -14.51 13.03 -10.11
CA ILE A 169 -13.07 12.84 -9.90
C ILE A 169 -12.67 13.27 -8.47
N GLY A 170 -13.11 14.44 -8.00
CA GLY A 170 -12.81 14.88 -6.64
C GLY A 170 -13.38 13.95 -5.58
N LYS A 171 -14.59 13.41 -5.79
CA LYS A 171 -15.19 12.41 -4.87
C LYS A 171 -14.46 11.08 -4.83
N PHE A 172 -13.68 10.77 -5.87
CA PHE A 172 -12.85 9.57 -5.90
C PHE A 172 -11.46 9.78 -5.32
N MET A 173 -10.99 11.05 -5.23
CA MET A 173 -9.65 11.37 -4.74
C MET A 173 -9.61 11.71 -3.23
N ILE A 174 -10.77 11.98 -2.62
CA ILE A 174 -10.96 12.19 -1.18
C ILE A 174 -11.47 10.90 -0.53
#